data_1d2c3be471d0486dfe763c1709e389b3
#
_entry.id   1d2c3be471d0486dfe763c1709e389b3
#
_cell.length_a   1.000
_cell.length_b   1.000
_cell.length_c   1.000
_cell.angle_alpha   90.00
_cell.angle_beta   90.00
_cell.angle_gamma   90.00
#
_symmetry.space_group_name_H-M   'P 1'
#
loop_
_entity.id
_entity.type
_entity.pdbx_description
1 polymer ?
#
loop_
_entity_poly.entity_id
_entity_poly.type
_entity_poly.pdbx_seq_one_letter_code
_entity_poly.pdbx_strand_id
1 'polypeptide(L)'
;METQQELKPKICLIGYGYWGKIVHKNLLSLGYDNIKIIDVVLDNYHEMTGGYTHYFVITPFLSHFNVLEQLSKYKNKKIWCEKPLVRSLDEANSIYHLMELNQNKLFVDWVYTFNPCIQNIKKLIRNKKIKQVILNRTNDGPKRNDCTSIFDLSVHDLSILYYLFDIDYIDITWNEFSVKSNENFGSNVSWYYNNGLQFIINSSWQHQTKNRVSLLITEDDEIIVFDDIKKSVVSSKGIKDFSDSESPLHSAINYFFEESDYFYNKQLTLKITKNLEHAI
;
A
#
# COMPACT_ATOMS: atom_id res chain seq x y z
N MET A 1 8.47 30.44 29.01
CA MET A 1 8.56 29.21 28.17
C MET A 1 8.17 29.62 26.79
N GLU A 2 9.16 29.84 25.93
CA GLU A 2 8.91 30.10 24.51
C GLU A 2 8.35 28.83 23.88
N THR A 3 7.14 28.88 23.41
CA THR A 3 6.55 27.85 22.56
C THR A 3 7.42 27.76 21.31
N GLN A 4 8.20 26.68 21.19
CA GLN A 4 8.83 26.33 19.92
C GLN A 4 7.73 26.25 18.87
N GLN A 5 7.66 27.24 18.01
CA GLN A 5 6.83 27.21 16.81
C GLN A 5 7.34 26.05 15.97
N GLU A 6 6.65 24.92 15.98
CA GLU A 6 6.99 23.80 15.08
C GLU A 6 6.97 24.34 13.65
N LEU A 7 8.14 24.36 13.03
CA LEU A 7 8.29 24.81 11.66
C LEU A 7 7.43 23.89 10.77
N LYS A 8 6.44 24.46 10.10
CA LYS A 8 5.62 23.74 9.13
C LYS A 8 6.50 22.93 8.16
N PRO A 9 6.17 21.68 7.87
CA PRO A 9 6.97 20.84 6.99
C PRO A 9 7.10 21.46 5.60
N LYS A 10 8.33 21.44 5.04
CA LYS A 10 8.58 21.76 3.63
C LYS A 10 8.49 20.46 2.84
N ILE A 11 7.50 20.35 1.97
CA ILE A 11 7.16 19.13 1.25
C ILE A 11 7.62 19.24 -0.20
N CYS A 12 8.22 18.17 -0.71
CA CYS A 12 8.47 17.95 -2.13
C CYS A 12 7.63 16.76 -2.60
N LEU A 13 6.68 17.00 -3.50
CA LEU A 13 5.87 15.97 -4.13
C LEU A 13 6.45 15.66 -5.50
N ILE A 14 6.93 14.44 -5.70
CA ILE A 14 7.61 13.98 -6.91
C ILE A 14 6.68 13.02 -7.66
N GLY A 15 6.27 13.42 -8.88
CA GLY A 15 5.26 12.75 -9.68
C GLY A 15 3.88 13.35 -9.51
N TYR A 16 3.35 13.98 -10.58
CA TYR A 16 2.07 14.70 -10.56
C TYR A 16 1.05 14.13 -11.54
N GLY A 17 1.10 12.82 -11.73
CA GLY A 17 0.10 12.06 -12.48
C GLY A 17 -1.25 12.02 -11.75
N TYR A 18 -2.11 11.07 -12.14
CA TYR A 18 -3.44 10.91 -11.54
C TYR A 18 -3.40 10.77 -10.00
N TRP A 19 -2.54 9.87 -9.49
CA TRP A 19 -2.44 9.64 -8.05
C TRP A 19 -1.73 10.78 -7.31
N GLY A 20 -0.71 11.37 -7.90
CA GLY A 20 -0.04 12.55 -7.33
C GLY A 20 -0.99 13.72 -7.09
N LYS A 21 -1.95 13.94 -7.99
CA LYS A 21 -3.01 14.96 -7.82
C LYS A 21 -3.93 14.64 -6.65
N ILE A 22 -4.24 13.36 -6.42
CA ILE A 22 -5.06 12.90 -5.29
C ILE A 22 -4.30 13.13 -3.98
N VAL A 23 -3.04 12.71 -3.89
CA VAL A 23 -2.20 12.92 -2.70
C VAL A 23 -2.05 14.41 -2.41
N HIS A 24 -1.77 15.23 -3.43
CA HIS A 24 -1.67 16.69 -3.28
C HIS A 24 -2.94 17.30 -2.70
N LYS A 25 -4.12 16.94 -3.24
CA LYS A 25 -5.42 17.42 -2.73
C LYS A 25 -5.62 17.03 -1.26
N ASN A 26 -5.23 15.82 -0.88
CA ASN A 26 -5.33 15.35 0.50
C ASN A 26 -4.37 16.10 1.44
N LEU A 27 -3.14 16.34 1.01
CA LEU A 27 -2.18 17.18 1.76
C LEU A 27 -2.73 18.59 2.02
N LEU A 28 -3.26 19.25 0.98
CA LEU A 28 -3.87 20.57 1.11
C LEU A 28 -5.05 20.57 2.08
N SER A 29 -5.94 19.55 2.00
CA SER A 29 -7.10 19.45 2.90
C SER A 29 -6.72 19.21 4.36
N LEU A 30 -5.52 18.66 4.62
CA LEU A 30 -4.93 18.49 5.95
C LEU A 30 -4.14 19.72 6.42
N GLY A 31 -4.12 20.82 5.63
CA GLY A 31 -3.44 22.06 6.00
C GLY A 31 -1.95 22.13 5.65
N TYR A 32 -1.45 21.17 4.89
CA TYR A 32 -0.09 21.20 4.36
C TYR A 32 -0.07 21.98 3.05
N ASP A 33 0.37 23.23 3.08
CA ASP A 33 0.33 24.17 1.94
C ASP A 33 1.71 24.50 1.36
N ASN A 34 2.79 24.20 2.09
CA ASN A 34 4.16 24.44 1.64
C ASN A 34 4.70 23.27 0.81
N ILE A 35 4.13 23.10 -0.40
CA ILE A 35 4.38 21.96 -1.27
C ILE A 35 5.01 22.43 -2.58
N LYS A 36 6.21 21.92 -2.90
CA LYS A 36 6.80 22.00 -4.24
C LYS A 36 6.45 20.73 -5.00
N ILE A 37 5.94 20.87 -6.21
CA ILE A 37 5.66 19.78 -7.12
C ILE A 37 6.81 19.66 -8.11
N ILE A 38 7.32 18.43 -8.27
CA ILE A 38 8.34 18.04 -9.24
C ILE A 38 7.77 16.92 -10.10
N ASP A 39 7.81 17.11 -11.42
CA ASP A 39 7.30 16.11 -12.38
C ASP A 39 8.09 16.17 -13.68
N VAL A 40 8.27 15.04 -14.35
CA VAL A 40 8.94 14.96 -15.65
C VAL A 40 8.23 15.81 -16.71
N VAL A 41 6.91 15.89 -16.67
CA VAL A 41 6.11 16.71 -17.58
C VAL A 41 6.33 18.22 -17.34
N LEU A 42 6.71 18.60 -16.12
CA LEU A 42 7.04 19.98 -15.76
C LEU A 42 8.52 20.30 -16.00
N ASP A 43 9.33 19.33 -16.44
CA ASP A 43 10.77 19.45 -16.70
C ASP A 43 11.57 20.10 -15.56
N ASN A 44 11.19 19.80 -14.32
CA ASN A 44 11.80 20.43 -13.13
C ASN A 44 12.44 19.43 -12.16
N TYR A 45 12.83 18.25 -12.61
CA TYR A 45 13.53 17.24 -11.78
C TYR A 45 14.85 17.75 -11.19
N HIS A 46 15.51 18.72 -11.86
CA HIS A 46 16.70 19.37 -11.35
C HIS A 46 16.47 20.19 -10.07
N GLU A 47 15.22 20.53 -9.73
CA GLU A 47 14.83 21.20 -8.50
C GLU A 47 14.73 20.26 -7.29
N MET A 48 14.89 18.94 -7.49
CA MET A 48 14.94 17.97 -6.41
C MET A 48 16.23 18.15 -5.60
N THR A 49 16.12 18.85 -4.50
CA THR A 49 17.24 19.24 -3.63
C THR A 49 17.02 18.76 -2.19
N GLY A 50 18.07 18.82 -1.37
CA GLY A 50 17.98 18.53 0.07
C GLY A 50 17.24 19.57 0.92
N GLY A 51 16.66 20.62 0.32
CA GLY A 51 16.01 21.74 1.02
C GLY A 51 14.66 21.44 1.66
N TYR A 52 14.07 20.28 1.36
CA TYR A 52 12.79 19.84 1.91
C TYR A 52 12.98 18.97 3.14
N THR A 53 11.98 18.92 4.00
CA THR A 53 11.95 18.05 5.18
C THR A 53 11.26 16.72 4.89
N HIS A 54 10.25 16.76 4.01
CA HIS A 54 9.41 15.63 3.63
C HIS A 54 9.36 15.47 2.12
N TYR A 55 9.41 14.24 1.64
CA TYR A 55 9.31 13.89 0.22
C TYR A 55 8.18 12.89 0.03
N PHE A 56 7.37 13.10 -1.01
CA PHE A 56 6.33 12.17 -1.45
C PHE A 56 6.70 11.68 -2.84
N VAL A 57 7.10 10.41 -2.94
CA VAL A 57 7.47 9.75 -4.20
C VAL A 57 6.24 9.06 -4.77
N ILE A 58 5.61 9.70 -5.76
CA ILE A 58 4.35 9.26 -6.40
C ILE A 58 4.58 9.06 -7.91
N THR A 59 5.75 8.66 -8.25
CA THR A 59 6.17 8.40 -9.64
C THR A 59 5.72 7.01 -10.10
N PRO A 60 5.82 6.66 -11.40
CA PRO A 60 5.60 5.29 -11.84
C PRO A 60 6.51 4.29 -11.11
N PHE A 61 5.97 3.11 -10.82
CA PHE A 61 6.61 2.06 -10.02
C PHE A 61 8.09 1.80 -10.39
N LEU A 62 8.37 1.65 -11.69
CA LEU A 62 9.72 1.34 -12.17
C LEU A 62 10.76 2.42 -11.87
N SER A 63 10.35 3.63 -11.53
CA SER A 63 11.24 4.74 -11.20
C SER A 63 11.52 4.90 -9.69
N HIS A 64 10.79 4.19 -8.82
CA HIS A 64 10.91 4.36 -7.38
C HIS A 64 12.33 4.16 -6.87
N PHE A 65 13.00 3.09 -7.30
CA PHE A 65 14.38 2.79 -6.88
C PHE A 65 15.31 3.97 -7.15
N ASN A 66 15.34 4.47 -8.40
CA ASN A 66 16.23 5.56 -8.81
C ASN A 66 15.95 6.87 -8.06
N VAL A 67 14.67 7.21 -7.87
CA VAL A 67 14.27 8.41 -7.12
C VAL A 67 14.68 8.29 -5.66
N LEU A 68 14.42 7.15 -5.04
CA LEU A 68 14.78 6.89 -3.64
C LEU A 68 16.29 6.86 -3.43
N GLU A 69 17.06 6.29 -4.35
CA GLU A 69 18.53 6.32 -4.32
C GLU A 69 19.07 7.75 -4.37
N GLN A 70 18.48 8.62 -5.18
CA GLN A 70 18.87 10.04 -5.19
C GLN A 70 18.49 10.73 -3.88
N LEU A 71 17.30 10.50 -3.34
CA LEU A 71 16.86 11.08 -2.08
C LEU A 71 17.67 10.58 -0.88
N SER A 72 18.20 9.36 -0.95
CA SER A 72 19.01 8.79 0.13
C SER A 72 20.29 9.58 0.42
N LYS A 73 20.78 10.36 -0.53
CA LYS A 73 21.99 11.22 -0.39
C LYS A 73 21.77 12.40 0.56
N TYR A 74 20.53 12.79 0.80
CA TYR A 74 20.17 13.81 1.79
C TYR A 74 20.09 13.20 3.19
N LYS A 75 20.14 14.02 4.23
CA LYS A 75 20.14 13.56 5.62
C LYS A 75 18.89 13.98 6.38
N ASN A 76 18.46 13.14 7.31
CA ASN A 76 17.37 13.44 8.25
C ASN A 76 16.04 13.80 7.52
N LYS A 77 15.69 13.04 6.47
CA LYS A 77 14.47 13.24 5.70
C LYS A 77 13.40 12.22 6.07
N LYS A 78 12.13 12.66 6.03
CA LYS A 78 10.98 11.75 6.03
C LYS A 78 10.51 11.58 4.59
N ILE A 79 10.43 10.33 4.14
CA ILE A 79 10.15 10.00 2.74
C ILE A 79 8.95 9.04 2.71
N TRP A 80 7.88 9.47 2.05
CA TRP A 80 6.74 8.65 1.67
C TRP A 80 6.97 8.09 0.27
N CYS A 81 6.75 6.81 0.06
CA CYS A 81 6.78 6.21 -1.27
C CYS A 81 5.50 5.43 -1.53
N GLU A 82 4.97 5.56 -2.75
CA GLU A 82 3.86 4.74 -3.21
C GLU A 82 4.23 3.26 -3.30
N LYS A 83 3.17 2.44 -3.17
CA LYS A 83 3.27 0.99 -3.35
C LYS A 83 3.29 0.59 -4.84
N PRO A 84 3.89 -0.54 -5.17
CA PRO A 84 4.88 -1.28 -4.38
C PRO A 84 6.19 -0.50 -4.32
N LEU A 85 7.02 -0.75 -3.30
CA LEU A 85 8.26 -0.01 -3.11
C LEU A 85 9.21 -0.18 -4.30
N VAL A 86 9.57 -1.43 -4.58
CA VAL A 86 10.53 -1.85 -5.63
C VAL A 86 10.20 -3.26 -6.11
N ARG A 87 10.96 -3.80 -7.09
CA ARG A 87 10.70 -5.09 -7.72
C ARG A 87 11.21 -6.30 -6.95
N SER A 88 12.33 -6.17 -6.24
CA SER A 88 12.99 -7.29 -5.58
C SER A 88 13.33 -7.00 -4.13
N LEU A 89 13.55 -8.05 -3.37
CA LEU A 89 13.97 -7.96 -1.98
C LEU A 89 15.35 -7.32 -1.85
N ASP A 90 16.24 -7.58 -2.80
CA ASP A 90 17.59 -6.98 -2.84
C ASP A 90 17.51 -5.46 -3.06
N GLU A 91 16.68 -5.01 -3.99
CA GLU A 91 16.41 -3.57 -4.18
C GLU A 91 15.84 -2.94 -2.90
N ALA A 92 14.88 -3.60 -2.25
CA ALA A 92 14.29 -3.09 -1.01
C ALA A 92 15.33 -2.98 0.12
N ASN A 93 16.12 -4.02 0.34
CA ASN A 93 17.18 -4.02 1.34
C ASN A 93 18.23 -2.93 1.06
N SER A 94 18.64 -2.76 -0.20
CA SER A 94 19.58 -1.72 -0.63
C SER A 94 19.05 -0.32 -0.31
N ILE A 95 17.80 -0.04 -0.66
CA ILE A 95 17.17 1.27 -0.37
C ILE A 95 17.06 1.52 1.13
N TYR A 96 16.58 0.55 1.92
CA TYR A 96 16.51 0.73 3.37
C TYR A 96 17.89 0.96 4.00
N HIS A 97 18.92 0.24 3.54
CA HIS A 97 20.28 0.46 4.00
C HIS A 97 20.79 1.88 3.68
N LEU A 98 20.60 2.36 2.44
CA LEU A 98 20.95 3.72 2.04
C LEU A 98 20.21 4.80 2.84
N MET A 99 18.93 4.58 3.15
CA MET A 99 18.14 5.48 3.98
C MET A 99 18.69 5.55 5.41
N GLU A 100 19.02 4.41 6.00
CA GLU A 100 19.55 4.31 7.37
C GLU A 100 20.90 5.00 7.52
N LEU A 101 21.81 4.87 6.53
CA LEU A 101 23.13 5.51 6.53
C LEU A 101 23.04 7.04 6.69
N ASN A 102 21.98 7.65 6.20
CA ASN A 102 21.75 9.10 6.24
C ASN A 102 20.62 9.51 7.19
N GLN A 103 20.21 8.61 8.09
CA GLN A 103 19.17 8.84 9.10
C GLN A 103 17.82 9.27 8.48
N ASN A 104 17.57 8.87 7.23
CA ASN A 104 16.30 9.08 6.56
C ASN A 104 15.27 8.05 7.03
N LYS A 105 14.02 8.46 7.10
CA LYS A 105 12.88 7.63 7.44
C LYS A 105 12.07 7.36 6.19
N LEU A 106 11.97 6.10 5.78
CA LEU A 106 11.18 5.67 4.62
C LEU A 106 9.89 5.01 5.07
N PHE A 107 8.77 5.49 4.57
CA PHE A 107 7.42 4.97 4.78
C PHE A 107 6.80 4.60 3.43
N VAL A 108 6.28 3.39 3.31
CA VAL A 108 5.56 2.92 2.12
C VAL A 108 4.07 2.96 2.37
N ASP A 109 3.30 3.48 1.41
CA ASP A 109 1.84 3.61 1.54
C ASP A 109 1.12 2.26 1.43
N TRP A 110 0.96 1.60 2.55
CA TRP A 110 0.07 0.45 2.70
C TRP A 110 -1.32 0.91 3.13
N VAL A 111 -1.97 1.70 2.29
CA VAL A 111 -3.23 2.42 2.57
C VAL A 111 -4.34 1.53 3.19
N TYR A 112 -4.40 0.24 2.87
CA TYR A 112 -5.40 -0.66 3.44
C TYR A 112 -5.19 -0.97 4.92
N THR A 113 -3.99 -0.80 5.46
CA THR A 113 -3.75 -0.93 6.91
C THR A 113 -4.44 0.19 7.72
N PHE A 114 -4.76 1.29 7.05
CA PHE A 114 -5.50 2.44 7.59
C PHE A 114 -7.01 2.39 7.27
N ASN A 115 -7.46 1.39 6.51
CA ASN A 115 -8.87 1.25 6.17
C ASN A 115 -9.69 0.87 7.42
N PRO A 116 -10.71 1.68 7.80
CA PRO A 116 -11.46 1.45 9.04
C PRO A 116 -12.22 0.12 9.04
N CYS A 117 -12.65 -0.39 7.88
CA CYS A 117 -13.25 -1.72 7.76
C CYS A 117 -12.22 -2.81 8.10
N ILE A 118 -11.00 -2.73 7.55
CA ILE A 118 -9.92 -3.68 7.81
C ILE A 118 -9.49 -3.64 9.27
N GLN A 119 -9.37 -2.45 9.85
CA GLN A 119 -9.07 -2.29 11.28
C GLN A 119 -10.18 -2.88 12.18
N ASN A 120 -11.44 -2.74 11.75
CA ASN A 120 -12.56 -3.37 12.45
C ASN A 120 -12.52 -4.90 12.33
N ILE A 121 -12.22 -5.45 11.16
CA ILE A 121 -12.06 -6.88 10.95
C ILE A 121 -10.96 -7.43 11.85
N LYS A 122 -9.79 -6.76 11.95
CA LYS A 122 -8.71 -7.17 12.84
C LYS A 122 -9.18 -7.32 14.30
N LYS A 123 -10.05 -6.41 14.76
CA LYS A 123 -10.67 -6.51 16.09
C LYS A 123 -11.66 -7.65 16.20
N LEU A 124 -12.47 -7.89 15.16
CA LEU A 124 -13.48 -8.95 15.13
C LEU A 124 -12.87 -10.34 15.16
N ILE A 125 -11.74 -10.55 14.47
CA ILE A 125 -11.10 -11.86 14.34
C ILE A 125 -10.10 -12.19 15.45
N ARG A 126 -9.83 -11.26 16.37
CA ARG A 126 -8.77 -11.40 17.40
C ARG A 126 -8.83 -12.71 18.19
N ASN A 127 -10.04 -13.19 18.47
CA ASN A 127 -10.28 -14.41 19.24
C ASN A 127 -11.01 -15.48 18.42
N LYS A 128 -10.95 -15.40 17.07
CA LYS A 128 -11.56 -16.35 16.16
C LYS A 128 -10.49 -17.13 15.42
N LYS A 129 -10.75 -18.40 15.20
CA LYS A 129 -9.93 -19.21 14.31
C LYS A 129 -10.50 -19.09 12.90
N ILE A 130 -9.68 -18.57 11.99
CA ILE A 130 -10.05 -18.40 10.60
C ILE A 130 -9.55 -19.60 9.81
N LYS A 131 -10.44 -20.25 9.05
CA LYS A 131 -10.08 -21.38 8.17
C LYS A 131 -9.80 -20.96 6.74
N GLN A 132 -10.45 -19.89 6.27
CA GLN A 132 -10.27 -19.43 4.90
C GLN A 132 -10.43 -17.94 4.77
N VAL A 133 -9.61 -17.33 3.91
CA VAL A 133 -9.72 -15.91 3.48
C VAL A 133 -9.72 -15.86 1.97
N ILE A 134 -10.73 -15.20 1.39
CA ILE A 134 -10.87 -14.98 -0.05
C ILE A 134 -10.88 -13.48 -0.31
N LEU A 135 -9.93 -13.00 -1.10
CA LEU A 135 -9.78 -11.60 -1.47
C LEU A 135 -10.00 -11.45 -2.97
N ASN A 136 -10.97 -10.62 -3.35
CA ASN A 136 -11.26 -10.34 -4.75
C ASN A 136 -11.05 -8.86 -5.04
N ARG A 137 -10.23 -8.60 -6.07
CA ARG A 137 -9.92 -7.23 -6.52
C ARG A 137 -9.90 -7.18 -8.04
N THR A 138 -11.08 -6.92 -8.59
CA THR A 138 -11.27 -6.92 -10.05
C THR A 138 -11.90 -5.62 -10.54
N ASN A 139 -11.55 -5.18 -11.73
CA ASN A 139 -12.10 -4.00 -12.41
C ASN A 139 -11.83 -4.09 -13.92
N ASP A 140 -12.48 -3.18 -14.69
CA ASP A 140 -12.18 -2.98 -16.10
C ASP A 140 -11.21 -1.79 -16.24
N GLY A 141 -9.91 -2.11 -16.26
CA GLY A 141 -8.85 -1.11 -16.36
C GLY A 141 -8.78 -0.05 -15.24
N PRO A 142 -7.95 0.97 -15.38
CA PRO A 142 -6.93 1.11 -16.41
C PRO A 142 -5.86 0.02 -16.31
N LYS A 143 -5.43 -0.49 -17.46
CA LYS A 143 -4.28 -1.39 -17.55
C LYS A 143 -3.00 -0.58 -17.44
N ARG A 144 -2.03 -1.08 -16.71
CA ARG A 144 -0.73 -0.44 -16.56
C ARG A 144 0.29 -1.11 -17.47
N ASN A 145 1.23 -0.31 -18.00
CA ASN A 145 2.31 -0.80 -18.82
C ASN A 145 3.62 -1.01 -18.05
N ASP A 146 3.67 -0.52 -16.80
CA ASP A 146 4.85 -0.55 -15.95
C ASP A 146 4.85 -1.70 -14.93
N CYS A 147 3.72 -2.43 -14.80
CA CYS A 147 3.60 -3.56 -13.88
C CYS A 147 2.47 -4.52 -14.28
N THR A 148 2.44 -5.72 -13.69
CA THR A 148 1.34 -6.69 -13.83
C THR A 148 0.18 -6.40 -12.86
N SER A 149 -0.95 -7.11 -13.01
CA SER A 149 -2.07 -7.02 -12.08
C SER A 149 -1.68 -7.43 -10.64
N ILE A 150 -0.66 -8.26 -10.48
CA ILE A 150 -0.15 -8.66 -9.16
C ILE A 150 0.44 -7.45 -8.44
N PHE A 151 1.34 -6.72 -9.10
CA PHE A 151 2.00 -5.53 -8.55
C PHE A 151 1.06 -4.35 -8.34
N ASP A 152 -0.01 -4.25 -9.14
CA ASP A 152 -0.98 -3.16 -8.99
C ASP A 152 -2.12 -3.48 -8.03
N LEU A 153 -2.71 -4.67 -8.15
CA LEU A 153 -3.93 -5.07 -7.44
C LEU A 153 -3.66 -6.00 -6.26
N SER A 154 -3.02 -7.17 -6.49
CA SER A 154 -2.83 -8.19 -5.45
C SER A 154 -1.92 -7.71 -4.32
N VAL A 155 -1.04 -6.75 -4.59
CA VAL A 155 -0.18 -6.11 -3.58
C VAL A 155 -0.99 -5.52 -2.41
N HIS A 156 -2.16 -4.99 -2.68
CA HIS A 156 -3.06 -4.49 -1.63
C HIS A 156 -3.62 -5.63 -0.76
N ASP A 157 -3.95 -6.75 -1.40
CA ASP A 157 -4.50 -7.90 -0.71
C ASP A 157 -3.45 -8.59 0.15
N LEU A 158 -2.19 -8.65 -0.31
CA LEU A 158 -1.05 -9.05 0.52
C LEU A 158 -0.90 -8.14 1.74
N SER A 159 -1.02 -6.82 1.58
CA SER A 159 -0.93 -5.89 2.71
C SER A 159 -2.05 -6.11 3.74
N ILE A 160 -3.25 -6.44 3.29
CA ILE A 160 -4.38 -6.79 4.16
C ILE A 160 -4.07 -8.10 4.93
N LEU A 161 -3.59 -9.14 4.24
CA LEU A 161 -3.27 -10.42 4.89
C LEU A 161 -2.20 -10.26 5.96
N TYR A 162 -1.07 -9.63 5.65
CA TYR A 162 0.00 -9.40 6.61
C TYR A 162 -0.40 -8.47 7.76
N TYR A 163 -1.33 -7.54 7.52
CA TYR A 163 -1.88 -6.72 8.58
C TYR A 163 -2.84 -7.46 9.50
N LEU A 164 -3.71 -8.32 8.97
CA LEU A 164 -4.72 -9.05 9.73
C LEU A 164 -4.12 -10.21 10.52
N PHE A 165 -3.15 -10.91 9.93
CA PHE A 165 -2.57 -12.13 10.48
C PHE A 165 -1.09 -11.94 10.75
N ASP A 166 -0.64 -12.41 11.89
CA ASP A 166 0.79 -12.48 12.21
C ASP A 166 1.38 -13.75 11.55
N ILE A 167 1.59 -13.63 10.26
CA ILE A 167 2.16 -14.69 9.43
C ILE A 167 3.58 -14.33 9.01
N ASP A 168 4.44 -15.34 9.01
CA ASP A 168 5.76 -15.23 8.41
C ASP A 168 5.65 -15.24 6.88
N TYR A 169 6.80 -15.08 6.23
CA TYR A 169 6.89 -15.22 4.80
C TYR A 169 6.32 -16.55 4.32
N ILE A 170 5.55 -16.49 3.24
CA ILE A 170 4.95 -17.64 2.56
C ILE A 170 5.53 -17.72 1.16
N ASP A 171 5.94 -18.90 0.76
CA ASP A 171 6.33 -19.18 -0.62
C ASP A 171 5.06 -19.29 -1.49
N ILE A 172 4.83 -18.30 -2.34
CA ILE A 172 3.64 -18.19 -3.17
C ILE A 172 4.03 -18.40 -4.63
N THR A 173 3.37 -19.31 -5.31
CA THR A 173 3.41 -19.41 -6.77
C THR A 173 2.18 -18.72 -7.35
N TRP A 174 2.41 -17.62 -8.08
CA TRP A 174 1.34 -16.88 -8.74
C TRP A 174 0.94 -17.58 -10.04
N ASN A 175 -0.38 -17.71 -10.25
CA ASN A 175 -0.93 -18.13 -11.54
C ASN A 175 -1.44 -16.89 -12.27
N GLU A 176 -0.81 -16.55 -13.38
CA GLU A 176 -1.22 -15.46 -14.25
C GLU A 176 -2.05 -15.98 -15.40
N PHE A 177 -3.04 -15.22 -15.84
CA PHE A 177 -3.88 -15.56 -16.97
C PHE A 177 -4.16 -14.34 -17.85
N SER A 178 -4.35 -14.61 -19.15
CA SER A 178 -4.79 -13.63 -20.14
C SER A 178 -5.96 -14.18 -20.94
N VAL A 179 -6.94 -13.34 -21.22
CA VAL A 179 -8.13 -13.75 -21.98
C VAL A 179 -7.98 -13.49 -23.48
N LYS A 180 -7.08 -12.58 -23.93
CA LYS A 180 -7.06 -12.14 -25.35
C LYS A 180 -5.68 -11.89 -25.98
N SER A 181 -4.58 -11.98 -25.28
CA SER A 181 -3.23 -11.70 -25.80
C SER A 181 -2.16 -12.18 -24.86
N ASN A 182 -0.89 -12.07 -25.25
CA ASN A 182 0.25 -12.41 -24.40
C ASN A 182 0.49 -11.44 -23.23
N GLU A 183 -0.54 -10.68 -22.81
CA GLU A 183 -0.46 -9.72 -21.71
C GLU A 183 -1.16 -10.29 -20.46
N ASN A 184 -0.50 -10.20 -19.32
CA ASN A 184 -0.99 -10.73 -18.04
C ASN A 184 -1.97 -9.74 -17.39
N PHE A 185 -3.26 -9.93 -17.60
CA PHE A 185 -4.32 -9.05 -17.11
C PHE A 185 -4.98 -9.50 -15.81
N GLY A 186 -4.67 -10.70 -15.36
CA GLY A 186 -5.23 -11.23 -14.13
C GLY A 186 -4.30 -12.25 -13.50
N SER A 187 -4.48 -12.46 -12.22
CA SER A 187 -3.75 -13.44 -11.43
C SER A 187 -4.64 -14.03 -10.35
N ASN A 188 -4.37 -15.27 -10.01
CA ASN A 188 -4.90 -15.87 -8.81
C ASN A 188 -3.81 -16.67 -8.09
N VAL A 189 -3.99 -16.83 -6.80
CA VAL A 189 -3.17 -17.69 -5.96
C VAL A 189 -4.02 -18.27 -4.85
N SER A 190 -3.76 -19.55 -4.53
CA SER A 190 -4.35 -20.22 -3.38
C SER A 190 -3.27 -21.01 -2.68
N TRP A 191 -3.16 -20.88 -1.36
CA TRP A 191 -2.21 -21.65 -0.56
C TRP A 191 -2.74 -21.92 0.85
N TYR A 192 -2.14 -22.88 1.54
CA TYR A 192 -2.40 -23.18 2.93
C TYR A 192 -1.24 -22.75 3.80
N TYR A 193 -1.53 -22.08 4.89
CA TYR A 193 -0.56 -21.78 5.94
C TYR A 193 -0.44 -22.94 6.93
N ASN A 194 0.64 -22.97 7.71
CA ASN A 194 1.02 -24.10 8.58
C ASN A 194 -0.08 -24.60 9.55
N ASN A 195 -1.03 -23.75 9.92
CA ASN A 195 -2.16 -24.09 10.80
C ASN A 195 -3.42 -24.52 10.03
N GLY A 196 -3.34 -24.74 8.72
CA GLY A 196 -4.48 -25.10 7.86
C GLY A 196 -5.29 -23.93 7.34
N LEU A 197 -4.95 -22.68 7.69
CA LEU A 197 -5.59 -21.47 7.16
C LEU A 197 -5.33 -21.35 5.66
N GLN A 198 -6.41 -21.31 4.87
CA GLN A 198 -6.33 -21.15 3.42
C GLN A 198 -6.47 -19.67 3.03
N PHE A 199 -5.59 -19.20 2.14
CA PHE A 199 -5.69 -17.91 1.49
C PHE A 199 -5.96 -18.08 0.00
N ILE A 200 -6.84 -17.22 -0.53
CA ILE A 200 -7.15 -17.12 -1.96
C ILE A 200 -7.15 -15.64 -2.33
N ILE A 201 -6.31 -15.25 -3.28
CA ILE A 201 -6.28 -13.90 -3.84
C ILE A 201 -6.63 -13.99 -5.32
N ASN A 202 -7.60 -13.21 -5.76
CA ASN A 202 -8.00 -13.06 -7.17
C ASN A 202 -7.93 -11.59 -7.58
N SER A 203 -7.17 -11.29 -8.63
CA SER A 203 -7.10 -9.95 -9.19
C SER A 203 -7.25 -9.96 -10.71
N SER A 204 -7.87 -8.93 -11.27
CA SER A 204 -8.01 -8.79 -12.72
C SER A 204 -8.30 -7.36 -13.15
N TRP A 205 -7.68 -6.94 -14.26
CA TRP A 205 -8.03 -5.73 -15.01
C TRP A 205 -9.05 -5.98 -16.14
N GLN A 206 -9.54 -7.20 -16.29
CA GLN A 206 -10.43 -7.61 -17.38
C GLN A 206 -11.79 -8.08 -16.84
N HIS A 207 -12.30 -7.44 -15.83
CA HIS A 207 -13.61 -7.77 -15.27
C HIS A 207 -14.57 -6.62 -15.48
N GLN A 208 -15.71 -6.86 -16.14
CA GLN A 208 -16.68 -5.82 -16.51
C GLN A 208 -17.20 -4.99 -15.33
N THR A 209 -17.23 -5.58 -14.15
CA THR A 209 -17.69 -4.90 -12.93
C THR A 209 -16.55 -4.80 -11.93
N LYS A 210 -16.45 -3.62 -11.28
CA LYS A 210 -15.55 -3.45 -10.16
C LYS A 210 -16.03 -4.30 -8.98
N ASN A 211 -15.21 -5.23 -8.54
CA ASN A 211 -15.47 -6.06 -7.36
C ASN A 211 -14.30 -5.95 -6.38
N ARG A 212 -14.60 -5.61 -5.13
CA ARG A 212 -13.65 -5.50 -4.02
C ARG A 212 -14.28 -6.08 -2.75
N VAL A 213 -14.77 -7.31 -2.88
CA VAL A 213 -15.39 -8.03 -1.78
C VAL A 213 -14.45 -9.11 -1.28
N SER A 214 -14.21 -9.12 0.03
CA SER A 214 -13.39 -10.11 0.70
C SER A 214 -14.22 -10.89 1.70
N LEU A 215 -13.93 -12.19 1.83
CA LEU A 215 -14.61 -13.10 2.73
C LEU A 215 -13.58 -13.70 3.71
N LEU A 216 -13.94 -13.72 4.99
CA LEU A 216 -13.21 -14.46 6.01
C LEU A 216 -14.18 -15.50 6.59
N ILE A 217 -13.79 -16.76 6.59
CA ILE A 217 -14.59 -17.88 7.07
C ILE A 217 -13.91 -18.45 8.30
N THR A 218 -14.65 -18.52 9.40
CA THR A 218 -14.15 -19.06 10.66
C THR A 218 -14.30 -20.59 10.73
N GLU A 219 -13.65 -21.24 11.71
CA GLU A 219 -13.81 -22.70 11.92
C GLU A 219 -15.26 -23.09 12.33
N ASP A 220 -16.01 -22.18 12.94
CA ASP A 220 -17.41 -22.34 13.32
C ASP A 220 -18.40 -21.85 12.25
N ASP A 221 -17.93 -21.74 10.99
CA ASP A 221 -18.71 -21.41 9.79
C ASP A 221 -19.31 -19.99 9.77
N GLU A 222 -18.90 -19.07 10.66
CA GLU A 222 -19.25 -17.67 10.50
C GLU A 222 -18.54 -17.09 9.28
N ILE A 223 -19.30 -16.30 8.50
CA ILE A 223 -18.76 -15.57 7.34
C ILE A 223 -18.72 -14.08 7.69
N ILE A 224 -17.50 -13.49 7.62
CA ILE A 224 -17.29 -12.05 7.72
C ILE A 224 -17.04 -11.54 6.31
N VAL A 225 -17.86 -10.58 5.86
CA VAL A 225 -17.77 -9.98 4.52
C VAL A 225 -17.26 -8.56 4.64
N PHE A 226 -16.22 -8.24 3.90
CA PHE A 226 -15.75 -6.88 3.67
C PHE A 226 -16.12 -6.44 2.26
N ASP A 227 -16.88 -5.36 2.14
CA ASP A 227 -17.19 -4.70 0.86
C ASP A 227 -16.52 -3.30 0.86
N ASP A 228 -15.40 -3.16 0.16
CA ASP A 228 -14.62 -1.91 0.09
C ASP A 228 -15.37 -0.81 -0.68
N ILE A 229 -16.23 -1.20 -1.63
CA ILE A 229 -17.02 -0.24 -2.42
C ILE A 229 -18.13 0.36 -1.55
N LYS A 230 -18.81 -0.48 -0.79
CA LYS A 230 -19.87 -0.06 0.14
C LYS A 230 -19.30 0.46 1.47
N LYS A 231 -18.00 0.32 1.69
CA LYS A 231 -17.33 0.65 2.96
C LYS A 231 -18.01 0.00 4.16
N SER A 232 -18.30 -1.28 4.07
CA SER A 232 -19.07 -2.00 5.09
C SER A 232 -18.43 -3.34 5.47
N VAL A 233 -18.72 -3.76 6.68
CA VAL A 233 -18.38 -5.09 7.21
C VAL A 233 -19.66 -5.76 7.68
N VAL A 234 -19.93 -6.96 7.18
CA VAL A 234 -21.04 -7.82 7.60
C VAL A 234 -20.47 -8.99 8.42
N SER A 235 -21.09 -9.31 9.53
CA SER A 235 -20.74 -10.44 10.39
C SER A 235 -21.99 -10.95 11.11
N SER A 236 -21.87 -11.98 11.96
CA SER A 236 -22.95 -12.44 12.84
C SER A 236 -23.50 -11.33 13.77
N LYS A 237 -22.74 -10.25 13.98
CA LYS A 237 -23.17 -9.08 14.76
C LYS A 237 -23.96 -8.06 13.95
N GLY A 238 -24.24 -8.34 12.68
CA GLY A 238 -24.94 -7.45 11.76
C GLY A 238 -24.02 -6.70 10.80
N ILE A 239 -24.55 -5.63 10.20
CA ILE A 239 -23.84 -4.78 9.24
C ILE A 239 -23.28 -3.57 9.97
N LYS A 240 -22.00 -3.28 9.75
CA LYS A 240 -21.36 -2.06 10.20
C LYS A 240 -20.92 -1.23 9.00
N ASP A 241 -21.44 -0.02 8.91
CA ASP A 241 -21.15 0.97 7.88
C ASP A 241 -20.01 1.90 8.32
N PHE A 242 -19.11 2.22 7.39
CA PHE A 242 -17.96 3.10 7.57
C PHE A 242 -17.93 4.21 6.51
N SER A 243 -19.03 4.50 5.82
CA SER A 243 -19.12 5.52 4.76
C SER A 243 -18.68 6.91 5.25
N ASP A 244 -19.02 7.25 6.49
CA ASP A 244 -18.68 8.53 7.13
C ASP A 244 -17.32 8.55 7.81
N SER A 245 -16.56 7.45 7.75
CA SER A 245 -15.23 7.39 8.35
C SER A 245 -14.22 8.21 7.54
N GLU A 246 -13.17 8.67 8.21
CA GLU A 246 -12.04 9.30 7.55
C GLU A 246 -11.46 8.41 6.45
N SER A 247 -11.00 9.01 5.35
CA SER A 247 -10.45 8.24 4.26
C SER A 247 -9.15 7.55 4.69
N PRO A 248 -8.89 6.31 4.24
CA PRO A 248 -7.65 5.61 4.56
C PRO A 248 -6.39 6.41 4.20
N LEU A 249 -6.42 7.16 3.10
CA LEU A 249 -5.29 8.00 2.69
C LEU A 249 -5.06 9.18 3.65
N HIS A 250 -6.13 9.83 4.14
CA HIS A 250 -6.02 10.87 5.16
C HIS A 250 -5.38 10.32 6.44
N SER A 251 -5.90 9.20 6.94
CA SER A 251 -5.35 8.55 8.14
C SER A 251 -3.89 8.13 7.96
N ALA A 252 -3.51 7.63 6.78
CA ALA A 252 -2.14 7.27 6.46
C ALA A 252 -1.20 8.49 6.42
N ILE A 253 -1.64 9.60 5.83
CA ILE A 253 -0.87 10.86 5.77
C ILE A 253 -0.69 11.43 7.17
N ASN A 254 -1.75 11.52 7.99
CA ASN A 254 -1.66 11.96 9.38
C ASN A 254 -0.66 11.10 10.16
N TYR A 255 -0.79 9.77 10.06
CA TYR A 255 0.14 8.84 10.70
C TYR A 255 1.60 9.07 10.27
N PHE A 256 1.86 9.33 8.97
CA PHE A 256 3.19 9.63 8.46
C PHE A 256 3.81 10.90 9.07
N PHE A 257 3.02 11.93 9.27
CA PHE A 257 3.52 13.19 9.86
C PHE A 257 3.68 13.10 11.38
N GLU A 258 2.78 12.41 12.06
CA GLU A 258 2.72 12.35 13.53
C GLU A 258 3.68 11.31 14.11
N GLU A 259 3.35 10.03 14.01
CA GLU A 259 4.01 8.95 14.77
C GLU A 259 4.19 7.67 13.96
N SER A 260 4.88 7.72 12.83
CA SER A 260 5.07 6.50 12.02
C SER A 260 5.93 5.46 12.74
N ASP A 261 5.40 4.25 12.89
CA ASP A 261 6.21 3.08 13.17
C ASP A 261 6.94 2.62 11.89
N TYR A 262 8.07 3.24 11.64
CA TYR A 262 8.90 2.95 10.46
C TYR A 262 9.46 1.52 10.48
N PHE A 263 9.68 0.94 11.67
CA PHE A 263 10.14 -0.43 11.79
C PHE A 263 9.06 -1.41 11.33
N TYR A 264 7.84 -1.28 11.83
CA TYR A 264 6.71 -2.10 11.38
C TYR A 264 6.47 -1.96 9.88
N ASN A 265 6.46 -0.71 9.37
CA ASN A 265 6.26 -0.44 7.94
C ASN A 265 7.35 -1.09 7.08
N LYS A 266 8.63 -1.04 7.50
CA LYS A 266 9.74 -1.73 6.85
C LYS A 266 9.52 -3.24 6.82
N GLN A 267 9.19 -3.86 7.97
CA GLN A 267 8.97 -5.31 8.05
C GLN A 267 7.82 -5.75 7.14
N LEU A 268 6.71 -5.02 7.16
CA LEU A 268 5.58 -5.26 6.27
C LEU A 268 5.99 -5.17 4.80
N THR A 269 6.72 -4.12 4.45
CA THR A 269 7.21 -3.90 3.08
C THR A 269 8.11 -5.04 2.61
N LEU A 270 9.06 -5.49 3.43
CA LEU A 270 9.97 -6.57 3.06
C LEU A 270 9.22 -7.91 2.87
N LYS A 271 8.25 -8.23 3.73
CA LYS A 271 7.40 -9.42 3.58
C LYS A 271 6.62 -9.38 2.26
N ILE A 272 5.99 -8.24 1.94
CA ILE A 272 5.21 -8.08 0.70
C ILE A 272 6.12 -8.13 -0.52
N THR A 273 7.25 -7.40 -0.53
CA THR A 273 8.19 -7.38 -1.65
C THR A 273 8.72 -8.78 -1.96
N LYS A 274 9.07 -9.55 -0.92
CA LYS A 274 9.52 -10.93 -1.09
C LYS A 274 8.45 -11.82 -1.77
N ASN A 275 7.17 -11.65 -1.44
CA ASN A 275 6.10 -12.37 -2.13
C ASN A 275 5.90 -11.93 -3.58
N LEU A 276 6.09 -10.64 -3.86
CA LEU A 276 5.94 -10.10 -5.22
C LEU A 276 7.10 -10.52 -6.14
N GLU A 277 8.30 -10.70 -5.61
CA GLU A 277 9.48 -11.10 -6.38
C GLU A 277 9.27 -12.40 -7.17
N HIS A 278 8.46 -13.33 -6.66
CA HIS A 278 8.08 -14.57 -7.34
C HIS A 278 6.99 -14.40 -8.42
N ALA A 279 6.55 -13.16 -8.66
CA ALA A 279 5.56 -12.82 -9.68
C ALA A 279 6.17 -12.14 -10.93
N ILE A 280 7.48 -12.22 -11.10
CA ILE A 280 8.22 -11.63 -12.22
C ILE A 280 8.60 -12.73 -13.22
#